data_a7188b7ccd6e7004e6a5831880fe24cb
#
_entry.id   a7188b7ccd6e7004e6a5831880fe24cb
#
_cell.length_a   1.000
_cell.length_b   1.000
_cell.length_c   1.000
_cell.angle_alpha   90.00
_cell.angle_beta   90.00
_cell.angle_gamma   90.00
#
_symmetry.space_group_name_H-M   'P 1'
#
loop_
_entity.id
_entity.type
_entity.pdbx_description
1 polymer ?
#
loop_
_entity_poly.entity_id
_entity_poly.type
_entity_poly.pdbx_seq_one_letter_code
_entity_poly.pdbx_strand_id
1 'polypeptide(L)'
;RGLGDVYKRQLLADPRGEDIKDLVNSIKKRQKFRPFAPAILEEDVNEYFTLPTGVKNTPYMQYTAACTHGKDFPAIIHYDNTSRVQTVRKSDNPGFHALLTEWKKQTGCPMLLNTSLNIKGQPIVNDRKDGKAFTKKYGVKVLG
;
A
#
# COMPACT_ATOMS: atom_id res chain seq x y z
N ARG A 1 -14.47 -14.02 -4.34
CA ARG A 1 -13.30 -13.57 -3.56
C ARG A 1 -13.41 -12.08 -3.43
N GLY A 2 -13.94 -11.67 -2.31
CA GLY A 2 -14.42 -10.34 -2.14
C GLY A 2 -13.31 -9.33 -1.86
N LEU A 3 -13.72 -8.12 -1.73
CA LEU A 3 -13.00 -6.90 -1.35
C LEU A 3 -12.06 -7.04 -0.12
N GLY A 4 -12.04 -8.20 0.55
CA GLY A 4 -11.19 -8.48 1.68
C GLY A 4 -9.68 -8.40 1.41
N ASP A 5 -9.26 -8.65 0.18
CA ASP A 5 -7.86 -8.59 -0.21
C ASP A 5 -7.39 -7.14 -0.46
N VAL A 6 -8.32 -6.22 -0.71
CA VAL A 6 -8.03 -4.81 -0.96
C VAL A 6 -8.13 -3.97 0.32
N TYR A 7 -8.98 -4.38 1.28
CA TYR A 7 -9.28 -3.61 2.49
C TYR A 7 -8.90 -4.30 3.80
N LYS A 8 -8.60 -5.60 3.74
CA LYS A 8 -8.19 -6.41 4.90
C LYS A 8 -6.99 -7.26 4.50
N ARG A 9 -6.25 -7.77 5.50
CA ARG A 9 -5.08 -8.63 5.27
C ARG A 9 -3.99 -7.97 4.42
N GLN A 10 -3.75 -6.69 4.69
CA GLN A 10 -2.73 -5.88 4.03
C GLN A 10 -1.47 -5.79 4.88
N LEU A 11 -0.33 -5.72 4.21
CA LEU A 11 0.93 -5.28 4.78
C LEU A 11 1.12 -3.81 4.36
N LEU A 12 1.26 -2.94 5.36
CA LEU A 12 1.43 -1.51 5.18
C LEU A 12 2.81 -1.09 5.64
N ALA A 13 3.42 -0.13 4.95
CA ALA A 13 4.70 0.46 5.33
C ALA A 13 4.79 1.92 4.86
N ASP A 14 5.72 2.68 5.45
CA ASP A 14 6.06 4.03 5.00
C ASP A 14 6.69 3.95 3.60
N PRO A 15 6.18 4.66 2.59
CA PRO A 15 6.70 4.56 1.23
C PRO A 15 7.99 5.36 0.97
N ARG A 16 8.45 6.19 1.92
CA ARG A 16 9.51 7.18 1.72
C ARG A 16 10.93 6.65 1.85
N GLY A 17 11.15 5.57 2.59
CA GLY A 17 12.49 5.01 2.81
C GLY A 17 13.03 4.26 1.58
N GLU A 18 14.28 4.47 1.23
CA GLU A 18 14.95 3.74 0.14
C GLU A 18 15.00 2.23 0.42
N ASP A 19 15.25 1.85 1.67
CA ASP A 19 15.36 0.44 2.09
C ASP A 19 14.01 -0.26 2.24
N ILE A 20 12.91 0.46 2.30
CA ILE A 20 11.57 -0.09 2.55
C ILE A 20 11.16 -1.09 1.47
N LYS A 21 11.45 -0.78 0.21
CA LYS A 21 11.17 -1.69 -0.90
C LYS A 21 11.90 -3.03 -0.74
N ASP A 22 13.17 -2.97 -0.40
CA ASP A 22 14.00 -4.15 -0.20
C ASP A 22 13.59 -4.94 1.03
N LEU A 23 13.30 -4.25 2.13
CA LEU A 23 12.81 -4.84 3.37
C LEU A 23 11.49 -5.61 3.13
N VAL A 24 10.49 -4.97 2.54
CA VAL A 24 9.19 -5.60 2.31
C VAL A 24 9.30 -6.73 1.27
N ASN A 25 10.10 -6.57 0.22
CA ASN A 25 10.37 -7.65 -0.73
C ASN A 25 11.10 -8.84 -0.09
N SER A 26 12.02 -8.60 0.84
CA SER A 26 12.68 -9.63 1.63
C SER A 26 11.69 -10.41 2.50
N ILE A 27 10.82 -9.73 3.23
CA ILE A 27 9.73 -10.36 4.01
C ILE A 27 8.85 -11.22 3.11
N LYS A 28 8.47 -10.71 1.95
CA LYS A 28 7.62 -11.40 0.97
C LYS A 28 8.35 -12.47 0.16
N LYS A 29 9.66 -12.63 0.30
CA LYS A 29 10.52 -13.54 -0.48
C LYS A 29 10.35 -13.37 -1.98
N ARG A 30 10.29 -12.16 -2.46
CA ARG A 30 10.18 -11.85 -3.88
C ARG A 30 11.33 -10.95 -4.38
N GLN A 31 11.41 -10.76 -5.68
CA GLN A 31 12.47 -9.97 -6.31
C GLN A 31 12.49 -8.53 -5.79
N LYS A 32 13.67 -8.05 -5.38
CA LYS A 32 13.87 -6.75 -4.73
C LYS A 32 13.46 -5.55 -5.60
N PHE A 33 13.61 -5.64 -6.93
CA PHE A 33 13.29 -4.55 -7.84
C PHE A 33 11.80 -4.25 -8.01
N ARG A 34 10.90 -5.17 -7.58
CA ARG A 34 9.45 -4.99 -7.76
C ARG A 34 8.91 -3.91 -6.85
N PRO A 35 8.32 -2.84 -7.40
CA PRO A 35 7.67 -1.81 -6.60
C PRO A 35 6.36 -2.32 -6.01
N PHE A 36 5.85 -1.56 -5.05
CA PHE A 36 4.57 -1.79 -4.41
C PHE A 36 3.57 -0.74 -4.86
N ALA A 37 2.28 -0.98 -4.61
CA ALA A 37 1.25 0.00 -4.84
C ALA A 37 1.08 0.88 -3.59
N PRO A 38 0.86 2.20 -3.71
CA PRO A 38 0.42 3.03 -2.62
C PRO A 38 -1.09 2.94 -2.42
N ALA A 39 -1.52 3.04 -1.16
CA ALA A 39 -2.86 3.44 -0.79
C ALA A 39 -2.81 4.88 -0.31
N ILE A 40 -3.59 5.77 -0.91
CA ILE A 40 -3.62 7.21 -0.64
C ILE A 40 -5.04 7.67 -0.35
N LEU A 41 -5.18 8.71 0.49
CA LEU A 41 -6.45 9.40 0.67
C LEU A 41 -6.95 9.93 -0.69
N GLU A 42 -8.22 9.69 -1.03
CA GLU A 42 -8.77 10.09 -2.34
C GLU A 42 -8.67 11.61 -2.55
N GLU A 43 -8.89 12.38 -1.51
CA GLU A 43 -8.79 13.85 -1.52
C GLU A 43 -7.40 14.38 -1.83
N ASP A 44 -6.36 13.59 -1.58
CA ASP A 44 -4.95 14.00 -1.79
C ASP A 44 -4.35 13.42 -3.08
N VAL A 45 -5.05 12.55 -3.80
CA VAL A 45 -4.47 11.81 -4.93
C VAL A 45 -3.90 12.70 -6.01
N ASN A 46 -4.59 13.80 -6.34
CA ASN A 46 -4.20 14.69 -7.43
C ASN A 46 -2.95 15.55 -7.12
N GLU A 47 -2.56 15.67 -5.85
CA GLU A 47 -1.32 16.33 -5.46
C GLU A 47 -0.11 15.45 -5.79
N TYR A 48 -0.24 14.14 -5.68
CA TYR A 48 0.87 13.20 -5.82
C TYR A 48 0.85 12.39 -7.11
N PHE A 49 -0.31 12.25 -7.74
CA PHE A 49 -0.47 11.41 -8.92
C PHE A 49 -1.35 12.07 -9.97
N THR A 50 -0.93 11.92 -11.23
CA THR A 50 -1.77 12.27 -12.39
C THR A 50 -2.51 11.04 -12.85
N LEU A 51 -3.80 10.98 -12.55
CA LEU A 51 -4.68 9.90 -12.99
C LEU A 51 -4.98 10.01 -14.50
N PRO A 52 -5.31 8.90 -15.19
CA PRO A 52 -5.71 8.94 -16.59
C PRO A 52 -6.95 9.84 -16.82
N THR A 53 -7.07 10.42 -18.00
CA THR A 53 -8.18 11.30 -18.37
C THR A 53 -9.54 10.64 -18.11
N GLY A 54 -10.41 11.34 -17.40
CA GLY A 54 -11.75 10.86 -17.05
C GLY A 54 -11.81 9.94 -15.81
N VAL A 55 -10.65 9.55 -15.25
CA VAL A 55 -10.57 8.73 -14.03
C VAL A 55 -10.48 9.66 -12.80
N LYS A 56 -11.45 9.56 -11.90
CA LYS A 56 -11.48 10.35 -10.65
C LYS A 56 -10.91 9.59 -9.45
N ASN A 57 -10.97 8.27 -9.47
CA ASN A 57 -10.51 7.42 -8.39
C ASN A 57 -10.12 6.01 -8.89
N THR A 58 -9.35 5.28 -8.09
CA THR A 58 -8.84 3.95 -8.42
C THR A 58 -8.88 3.03 -7.19
N PRO A 59 -10.05 2.76 -6.61
CA PRO A 59 -10.15 2.04 -5.34
C PRO A 59 -9.62 0.59 -5.40
N TYR A 60 -9.50 0.03 -6.61
CA TYR A 60 -9.05 -1.35 -6.85
C TYR A 60 -7.70 -1.44 -7.58
N MET A 61 -6.90 -0.38 -7.61
CA MET A 61 -5.60 -0.34 -8.30
C MET A 61 -5.70 -0.71 -9.80
N GLN A 62 -6.80 -0.37 -10.45
CA GLN A 62 -7.10 -0.77 -11.83
C GLN A 62 -6.33 0.03 -12.88
N TYR A 63 -5.75 1.16 -12.50
CA TYR A 63 -4.99 2.03 -13.40
C TYR A 63 -3.61 2.35 -12.85
N THR A 64 -2.68 2.63 -13.75
CA THR A 64 -1.41 3.27 -13.43
C THR A 64 -1.54 4.78 -13.55
N ALA A 65 -0.85 5.51 -12.69
CA ALA A 65 -0.80 6.96 -12.67
C ALA A 65 0.65 7.44 -12.61
N ALA A 66 0.96 8.54 -13.27
CA ALA A 66 2.28 9.17 -13.16
C ALA A 66 2.41 9.80 -11.76
N CYS A 67 3.55 9.58 -11.10
CA CYS A 67 3.85 10.16 -9.81
C CYS A 67 4.57 11.51 -10.00
N THR A 68 4.05 12.58 -9.40
CA THR A 68 4.65 13.91 -9.46
C THR A 68 5.84 14.08 -8.52
N HIS A 69 5.92 13.28 -7.45
CA HIS A 69 6.95 13.31 -6.41
C HIS A 69 7.69 11.96 -6.29
N GLY A 70 7.99 11.33 -7.44
CA GLY A 70 8.52 9.95 -7.45
C GLY A 70 9.81 9.75 -6.67
N LYS A 71 10.68 10.76 -6.60
CA LYS A 71 11.95 10.71 -5.87
C LYS A 71 11.75 10.56 -4.35
N ASP A 72 10.63 11.04 -3.81
CA ASP A 72 10.32 10.99 -2.39
C ASP A 72 9.73 9.63 -1.98
N PHE A 73 9.30 8.81 -2.96
CA PHE A 73 8.59 7.56 -2.73
C PHE A 73 9.15 6.36 -3.50
N PRO A 74 10.44 6.04 -3.35
CA PRO A 74 11.12 5.02 -4.16
C PRO A 74 10.53 3.61 -4.02
N ALA A 75 9.82 3.32 -2.94
CA ALA A 75 9.24 2.00 -2.69
C ALA A 75 8.01 1.69 -3.54
N ILE A 76 7.31 2.71 -4.05
CA ILE A 76 6.00 2.55 -4.69
C ILE A 76 5.98 2.94 -6.17
N ILE A 77 7.10 3.37 -6.73
CA ILE A 77 7.18 3.78 -8.13
C ILE A 77 7.91 2.76 -8.99
N HIS A 78 7.50 2.68 -10.26
CA HIS A 78 8.19 1.97 -11.33
C HIS A 78 9.34 2.83 -11.86
N TYR A 79 10.23 2.25 -12.68
CA TYR A 79 11.35 2.96 -13.29
C TYR A 79 10.90 4.11 -14.21
N ASP A 80 9.70 4.04 -14.77
CA ASP A 80 9.05 5.05 -15.61
C ASP A 80 8.30 6.13 -14.82
N ASN A 81 8.53 6.19 -13.51
CA ASN A 81 7.87 7.11 -12.58
C ASN A 81 6.34 6.96 -12.48
N THR A 82 5.82 5.78 -12.80
CA THR A 82 4.41 5.45 -12.63
C THR A 82 4.15 4.56 -11.42
N SER A 83 2.91 4.49 -10.98
CA SER A 83 2.46 3.60 -9.90
C SER A 83 1.03 3.14 -10.09
N ARG A 84 0.69 1.96 -9.58
CA ARG A 84 -0.70 1.49 -9.46
C ARG A 84 -1.30 1.99 -8.16
N VAL A 85 -1.99 3.10 -8.22
CA VAL A 85 -2.50 3.79 -7.04
C VAL A 85 -3.82 3.17 -6.58
N GLN A 86 -3.97 2.99 -5.27
CA GLN A 86 -5.26 2.74 -4.62
C GLN A 86 -5.74 4.02 -3.95
N THR A 87 -6.85 4.57 -4.41
CA THR A 87 -7.53 5.67 -3.70
C THR A 87 -8.43 5.11 -2.61
N VAL A 88 -8.40 5.74 -1.43
CA VAL A 88 -9.19 5.32 -0.27
C VAL A 88 -10.18 6.42 0.08
N ARG A 89 -11.48 6.10 -0.12
CA ARG A 89 -12.60 6.99 0.17
C ARG A 89 -13.21 6.64 1.52
N LYS A 90 -13.60 7.67 2.28
CA LYS A 90 -14.22 7.51 3.59
C LYS A 90 -15.52 6.71 3.55
N SER A 91 -16.36 6.91 2.51
CA SER A 91 -17.62 6.17 2.34
C SER A 91 -17.43 4.67 2.10
N ASP A 92 -16.33 4.30 1.42
CA ASP A 92 -16.10 2.92 0.98
C ASP A 92 -15.34 2.11 2.03
N ASN A 93 -14.39 2.76 2.72
CA ASN A 93 -13.60 2.15 3.78
C ASN A 93 -13.24 3.15 4.88
N PRO A 94 -14.18 3.45 5.80
CA PRO A 94 -13.98 4.46 6.84
C PRO A 94 -12.81 4.14 7.77
N GLY A 95 -12.56 2.86 8.07
CA GLY A 95 -11.46 2.44 8.94
C GLY A 95 -10.09 2.68 8.32
N PHE A 96 -9.91 2.33 7.05
CA PHE A 96 -8.64 2.55 6.36
C PHE A 96 -8.42 4.03 6.04
N HIS A 97 -9.49 4.75 5.70
CA HIS A 97 -9.43 6.21 5.55
C HIS A 97 -8.99 6.89 6.85
N ALA A 98 -9.56 6.51 7.99
CA ALA A 98 -9.17 7.06 9.31
C ALA A 98 -7.70 6.76 9.65
N LEU A 99 -7.21 5.55 9.33
CA LEU A 99 -5.81 5.18 9.51
C LEU A 99 -4.89 6.08 8.67
N LEU A 100 -5.18 6.28 7.39
CA LEU A 100 -4.41 7.17 6.52
C LEU A 100 -4.47 8.63 6.94
N THR A 101 -5.63 9.08 7.43
CA THR A 101 -5.80 10.45 7.96
C THR A 101 -4.91 10.68 9.18
N GLU A 102 -4.91 9.74 10.12
CA GLU A 102 -4.05 9.85 11.32
C GLU A 102 -2.55 9.72 10.94
N TRP A 103 -2.21 8.85 10.02
CA TRP A 103 -0.86 8.74 9.47
C TRP A 103 -0.40 10.07 8.84
N LYS A 104 -1.22 10.69 8.00
CA LYS A 104 -0.95 12.00 7.40
C LYS A 104 -0.74 13.08 8.47
N LYS A 105 -1.58 13.11 9.49
CA LYS A 105 -1.48 14.07 10.59
C LYS A 105 -0.15 13.96 11.34
N GLN A 106 0.33 12.75 11.58
CA GLN A 106 1.58 12.51 12.32
C GLN A 106 2.83 12.69 11.45
N THR A 107 2.75 12.42 10.17
CA THR A 107 3.93 12.30 9.29
C THR A 107 3.98 13.28 8.13
N GLY A 108 2.88 13.96 7.84
CA GLY A 108 2.72 14.79 6.64
C GLY A 108 2.50 13.99 5.34
N CYS A 109 2.59 12.65 5.37
CA CYS A 109 2.45 11.80 4.19
C CYS A 109 1.03 11.21 4.11
N PRO A 110 0.25 11.45 3.03
CA PRO A 110 -1.15 11.00 2.94
C PRO A 110 -1.29 9.55 2.46
N MET A 111 -0.19 8.81 2.31
CA MET A 111 -0.21 7.47 1.73
C MET A 111 0.66 6.49 2.50
N LEU A 112 0.35 5.20 2.31
CA LEU A 112 1.16 4.06 2.76
C LEU A 112 1.40 3.12 1.57
N LEU A 113 2.57 2.49 1.55
CA LEU A 113 2.82 1.30 0.73
C LEU A 113 1.81 0.23 1.15
N ASN A 114 1.15 -0.40 0.18
CA ASN A 114 0.14 -1.41 0.40
C ASN A 114 0.42 -2.68 -0.43
N THR A 115 0.42 -3.82 0.24
CA THR A 115 0.53 -5.13 -0.42
C THR A 115 -0.21 -6.19 0.39
N SER A 116 -0.48 -7.34 -0.21
CA SER A 116 -1.15 -8.46 0.47
C SER A 116 -0.31 -9.03 1.62
N LEU A 117 -0.95 -9.38 2.72
CA LEU A 117 -0.30 -10.01 3.88
C LEU A 117 -0.08 -11.51 3.61
N ASN A 118 0.92 -11.82 2.80
CA ASN A 118 1.36 -13.17 2.48
C ASN A 118 2.82 -13.21 2.03
N ILE A 119 3.38 -14.40 2.01
CA ILE A 119 4.71 -14.70 1.45
C ILE A 119 4.54 -15.36 0.08
N LYS A 120 5.52 -15.22 -0.81
CA LYS A 120 5.50 -15.85 -2.13
C LYS A 120 5.20 -17.36 -2.01
N GLY A 121 4.21 -17.81 -2.75
CA GLY A 121 3.80 -19.23 -2.76
C GLY A 121 2.92 -19.66 -1.58
N GLN A 122 2.56 -18.74 -0.68
CA GLN A 122 1.66 -19.00 0.43
C GLN A 122 0.33 -18.23 0.26
N PRO A 123 -0.78 -18.76 0.80
CA PRO A 123 -2.04 -18.05 0.81
C PRO A 123 -1.95 -16.79 1.68
N ILE A 124 -2.91 -15.88 1.51
CA ILE A 124 -3.05 -14.71 2.39
C ILE A 124 -3.40 -15.20 3.80
N VAL A 125 -2.80 -14.56 4.80
CA VAL A 125 -3.12 -14.78 6.23
C VAL A 125 -4.64 -14.83 6.41
N ASN A 126 -5.15 -15.92 7.01
CA ASN A 126 -6.59 -16.17 7.05
C ASN A 126 -7.23 -15.71 8.37
N ASP A 127 -6.58 -15.94 9.50
CA ASP A 127 -7.13 -15.65 10.82
C ASP A 127 -6.10 -15.04 11.78
N ARG A 128 -6.52 -14.78 13.03
CA ARG A 128 -5.64 -14.23 14.07
C ARG A 128 -4.48 -15.15 14.46
N LYS A 129 -4.65 -16.46 14.34
CA LYS A 129 -3.61 -17.44 14.64
C LYS A 129 -2.48 -17.34 13.59
N ASP A 130 -2.86 -17.29 12.32
CA ASP A 130 -1.94 -17.06 11.21
C ASP A 130 -1.23 -15.70 11.34
N GLY A 131 -1.97 -14.65 11.75
CA GLY A 131 -1.41 -13.32 12.01
C GLY A 131 -0.36 -13.33 13.11
N LYS A 132 -0.61 -14.00 14.23
CA LYS A 132 0.36 -14.15 15.33
C LYS A 132 1.60 -14.94 14.88
N ALA A 133 1.41 -16.01 14.10
CA ALA A 133 2.51 -16.77 13.53
C ALA A 133 3.35 -15.92 12.58
N PHE A 134 2.71 -15.07 11.76
CA PHE A 134 3.39 -14.13 10.87
C PHE A 134 4.23 -13.12 11.66
N THR A 135 3.66 -12.50 12.71
CA THR A 135 4.37 -11.58 13.61
C THR A 135 5.61 -12.26 14.21
N LYS A 136 5.45 -13.46 14.77
CA LYS A 136 6.56 -14.20 15.41
C LYS A 136 7.68 -14.52 14.41
N LYS A 137 7.32 -14.87 13.18
CA LYS A 137 8.27 -15.33 12.17
C LYS A 137 9.00 -14.19 11.45
N TYR A 138 8.33 -13.07 11.22
CA TYR A 138 8.83 -11.98 10.36
C TYR A 138 9.01 -10.64 11.09
N GLY A 139 8.70 -10.57 12.38
CA GLY A 139 8.84 -9.35 13.18
C GLY A 139 7.86 -8.23 12.79
N VAL A 140 6.85 -8.51 11.96
CA VAL A 140 5.86 -7.54 11.51
C VAL A 140 4.71 -7.47 12.50
N LYS A 141 4.37 -6.28 13.00
CA LYS A 141 3.21 -6.09 13.88
C LYS A 141 1.92 -6.34 13.10
N VAL A 142 1.16 -7.35 13.46
CA VAL A 142 -0.16 -7.64 12.91
C VAL A 142 -1.23 -7.09 13.85
N LEU A 143 -2.10 -6.24 13.30
CA LEU A 143 -3.25 -5.65 13.98
C LEU A 143 -4.54 -6.37 13.54
N GLY A 144 -5.43 -6.67 14.46
CA GLY A 144 -6.68 -7.33 14.12
C GLY A 144 -7.46 -7.84 15.31
#